data_d200d392e2159379509190af646d8e21
#
_entry.id   d200d392e2159379509190af646d8e21
#
_cell.length_a   1.000
_cell.length_b   1.000
_cell.length_c   1.000
_cell.angle_alpha   90.00
_cell.angle_beta   90.00
_cell.angle_gamma   90.00
#
_symmetry.space_group_name_H-M   'P 1'
#
loop_
_entity.id
_entity.type
_entity.pdbx_description
1 polymer ?
#
loop_
_entity_poly.entity_id
_entity_poly.type
_entity_poly.pdbx_seq_one_letter_code
_entity_poly.pdbx_strand_id
1 'polypeptide(L)'
;MISLNQMIFQVYEDLQITSDDTSLDKRLIKDLINQERANWIRKEHNKNRSIDDNIIQDLGCVELSLVDRQSDRCCEVFTDCKILRSKYTIPNAIELNHEKIITRISPVDFMSIPIYFMDYDHAIYYGNGRYNTKALGAFLKNNYLYIVYNKGNYNKLLEYVNIQGVFEDPTEAAKYINCNTQQPCFDWDDRYPINAWMWQSLVKPAVLNELRTKRTLYRDENNNSKDDAIPSVAANFTQAGTDPGQGRQQG
;
A
#
# COMPACT_ATOMS: atom_id res chain seq x y z
N MET A 1 4.95 -16.93 -11.20
CA MET A 1 4.12 -15.75 -10.86
C MET A 1 3.11 -16.23 -9.85
N ILE A 2 2.88 -15.48 -8.78
CA ILE A 2 2.08 -15.93 -7.64
C ILE A 2 0.82 -15.07 -7.56
N SER A 3 -0.35 -15.69 -7.33
CA SER A 3 -1.60 -14.98 -7.07
C SER A 3 -1.73 -14.60 -5.59
N LEU A 4 -2.62 -13.66 -5.28
CA LEU A 4 -2.88 -13.25 -3.90
C LEU A 4 -3.42 -14.41 -3.06
N ASN A 5 -4.31 -15.23 -3.62
CA ASN A 5 -4.80 -16.43 -2.96
C ASN A 5 -3.69 -17.42 -2.61
N GLN A 6 -2.75 -17.65 -3.54
CA GLN A 6 -1.61 -18.54 -3.29
C GLN A 6 -0.70 -18.00 -2.19
N MET A 7 -0.48 -16.68 -2.13
CA MET A 7 0.32 -16.07 -1.06
C MET A 7 -0.34 -16.22 0.30
N ILE A 8 -1.64 -15.96 0.39
CA ILE A 8 -2.42 -16.14 1.61
C ILE A 8 -2.39 -17.61 2.07
N PHE A 9 -2.57 -18.53 1.13
CA PHE A 9 -2.51 -19.96 1.41
C PHE A 9 -1.15 -20.40 1.96
N GLN A 10 -0.04 -19.92 1.37
CA GLN A 10 1.30 -20.18 1.87
C GLN A 10 1.52 -19.63 3.28
N VAL A 11 0.95 -18.46 3.61
CA VAL A 11 1.02 -17.91 4.97
C VAL A 11 0.27 -18.81 5.97
N TYR A 12 -0.90 -19.31 5.59
CA TYR A 12 -1.64 -20.26 6.45
C TYR A 12 -0.88 -21.56 6.66
N GLU A 13 -0.30 -22.14 5.61
CA GLU A 13 0.52 -23.36 5.72
C GLU A 13 1.71 -23.15 6.66
N ASP A 14 2.46 -22.05 6.52
CA ASP A 14 3.64 -21.78 7.34
C ASP A 14 3.30 -21.49 8.80
N LEU A 15 2.10 -21.00 9.07
CA LEU A 15 1.60 -20.83 10.42
C LEU A 15 1.00 -22.11 11.01
N GLN A 16 0.91 -23.19 10.23
CA GLN A 16 0.27 -24.47 10.60
C GLN A 16 -1.16 -24.27 11.11
N ILE A 17 -1.87 -23.36 10.48
CA ILE A 17 -3.24 -23.06 10.86
C ILE A 17 -4.16 -23.90 9.97
N THR A 18 -4.87 -24.85 10.55
CA THR A 18 -5.94 -25.57 9.87
C THR A 18 -7.18 -24.70 9.79
N SER A 19 -7.99 -24.87 8.75
CA SER A 19 -9.07 -23.95 8.38
C SER A 19 -10.18 -23.75 9.43
N ASP A 20 -10.31 -24.65 10.39
CA ASP A 20 -11.39 -24.63 11.39
C ASP A 20 -11.08 -23.80 12.64
N ASP A 21 -9.80 -23.48 12.90
CA ASP A 21 -9.36 -22.77 14.11
C ASP A 21 -9.00 -21.29 13.87
N THR A 22 -9.26 -20.77 12.67
CA THR A 22 -8.73 -19.46 12.31
C THR A 22 -9.65 -18.30 12.66
N SER A 23 -9.33 -17.64 13.76
CA SER A 23 -9.70 -16.23 13.98
C SER A 23 -8.94 -15.26 13.05
N LEU A 24 -8.06 -15.77 12.16
CA LEU A 24 -7.22 -14.94 11.30
C LEU A 24 -7.97 -14.61 10.00
N ASP A 25 -8.37 -13.35 9.87
CA ASP A 25 -9.08 -12.89 8.66
C ASP A 25 -8.11 -12.78 7.46
N LYS A 26 -8.53 -13.31 6.30
CA LYS A 26 -7.82 -13.15 5.01
C LYS A 26 -7.54 -11.69 4.67
N ARG A 27 -8.41 -10.78 5.10
CA ARG A 27 -8.25 -9.34 4.88
C ARG A 27 -7.03 -8.80 5.63
N LEU A 28 -6.85 -9.23 6.88
CA LEU A 28 -5.68 -8.83 7.67
C LEU A 28 -4.38 -9.29 6.99
N ILE A 29 -4.34 -10.53 6.52
CA ILE A 29 -3.16 -11.05 5.81
C ILE A 29 -2.90 -10.24 4.53
N LYS A 30 -3.95 -9.95 3.74
CA LYS A 30 -3.84 -9.11 2.56
C LYS A 30 -3.24 -7.74 2.89
N ASP A 31 -3.77 -7.08 3.93
CA ASP A 31 -3.32 -5.74 4.31
C ASP A 31 -1.85 -5.75 4.75
N LEU A 32 -1.43 -6.77 5.48
CA LEU A 32 -0.02 -6.96 5.85
C LEU A 32 0.87 -7.22 4.63
N ILE A 33 0.42 -8.04 3.67
CA ILE A 33 1.15 -8.27 2.42
C ILE A 33 1.32 -6.95 1.66
N ASN A 34 0.24 -6.16 1.51
CA ASN A 34 0.28 -4.86 0.84
C ASN A 34 1.25 -3.90 1.54
N GLN A 35 1.17 -3.82 2.87
CA GLN A 35 2.01 -2.95 3.68
C GLN A 35 3.50 -3.32 3.56
N GLU A 36 3.83 -4.61 3.74
CA GLU A 36 5.21 -5.07 3.65
C GLU A 36 5.77 -4.94 2.22
N ARG A 37 4.94 -5.23 1.20
CA ARG A 37 5.30 -4.97 -0.19
C ARG A 37 5.65 -3.49 -0.41
N ALA A 38 4.81 -2.57 0.03
CA ALA A 38 5.04 -1.15 -0.13
C ALA A 38 6.32 -0.69 0.60
N ASN A 39 6.55 -1.18 1.82
CA ASN A 39 7.74 -0.88 2.60
C ASN A 39 9.03 -1.34 1.90
N TRP A 40 9.03 -2.53 1.30
CA TRP A 40 10.19 -3.06 0.59
C TRP A 40 10.44 -2.35 -0.74
N ILE A 41 9.38 -2.01 -1.48
CA ILE A 41 9.51 -1.22 -2.72
C ILE A 41 10.11 0.16 -2.42
N ARG A 42 9.66 0.83 -1.35
CA ARG A 42 10.25 2.10 -0.91
C ARG A 42 11.74 1.97 -0.60
N LYS A 43 12.12 0.92 0.15
CA LYS A 43 13.53 0.68 0.51
C LYS A 43 14.39 0.39 -0.72
N GLU A 44 13.89 -0.42 -1.65
CA GLU A 44 14.64 -0.82 -2.85
C GLU A 44 14.78 0.35 -3.82
N HIS A 45 13.71 1.09 -4.07
CA HIS A 45 13.74 2.26 -4.92
C HIS A 45 14.69 3.35 -4.39
N ASN A 46 14.70 3.57 -3.07
CA ASN A 46 15.60 4.55 -2.45
C ASN A 46 17.09 4.16 -2.61
N LYS A 47 17.40 2.86 -2.74
CA LYS A 47 18.77 2.38 -2.98
C LYS A 47 19.15 2.47 -4.45
N ASN A 48 18.33 1.90 -5.32
CA ASN A 48 18.71 1.61 -6.71
C ASN A 48 18.05 2.54 -7.74
N ARG A 49 17.04 3.29 -7.34
CA ARG A 49 16.20 4.18 -8.18
C ARG A 49 15.62 3.48 -9.43
N SER A 50 15.61 2.17 -9.45
CA SER A 50 15.03 1.36 -10.51
C SER A 50 13.80 0.62 -9.98
N ILE A 51 12.78 0.51 -10.80
CA ILE A 51 11.58 -0.26 -10.53
C ILE A 51 11.52 -1.37 -11.56
N ASP A 52 11.23 -2.58 -11.09
CA ASP A 52 11.02 -3.71 -11.98
C ASP A 52 9.67 -3.58 -12.67
N ASP A 53 9.63 -3.80 -13.98
CA ASP A 53 8.42 -3.71 -14.81
C ASP A 53 7.31 -4.65 -14.32
N ASN A 54 7.65 -5.74 -13.64
CA ASN A 54 6.69 -6.69 -13.07
C ASN A 54 5.87 -6.13 -11.90
N ILE A 55 6.32 -5.04 -11.30
CA ILE A 55 5.67 -4.41 -10.13
C ILE A 55 4.76 -3.26 -10.59
N ILE A 56 5.01 -2.72 -11.78
CA ILE A 56 4.25 -1.60 -12.35
C ILE A 56 2.85 -2.08 -12.71
N GLN A 57 1.86 -1.29 -12.35
CA GLN A 57 0.47 -1.49 -12.70
C GLN A 57 -0.02 -0.38 -13.62
N ASP A 58 -0.94 -0.73 -14.47
CA ASP A 58 -1.56 0.15 -15.46
C ASP A 58 -3.02 0.37 -15.10
N LEU A 59 -3.43 1.61 -14.90
CA LEU A 59 -4.83 1.95 -14.67
C LEU A 59 -5.64 2.04 -15.97
N GLY A 60 -5.00 1.82 -17.10
CA GLY A 60 -5.61 1.68 -18.43
C GLY A 60 -6.37 2.91 -18.92
N CYS A 61 -7.40 3.33 -18.23
CA CYS A 61 -8.30 4.36 -18.73
C CYS A 61 -8.83 5.25 -17.60
N VAL A 62 -8.22 6.40 -17.45
CA VAL A 62 -8.65 7.40 -16.49
C VAL A 62 -9.45 8.49 -17.24
N GLU A 63 -10.76 8.53 -17.01
CA GLU A 63 -11.65 9.54 -17.59
C GLU A 63 -11.36 10.91 -16.98
N LEU A 64 -11.21 11.91 -17.83
CA LEU A 64 -10.99 13.31 -17.46
C LEU A 64 -12.28 14.12 -17.62
N SER A 65 -12.52 15.02 -16.70
CA SER A 65 -13.62 15.98 -16.75
C SER A 65 -13.10 17.39 -16.54
N LEU A 66 -13.78 18.35 -17.16
CA LEU A 66 -13.52 19.75 -16.90
C LEU A 66 -14.19 20.17 -15.61
N VAL A 67 -13.39 20.62 -14.65
CA VAL A 67 -13.87 21.15 -13.38
C VAL A 67 -13.41 22.58 -13.21
N ASP A 68 -14.17 23.36 -12.47
CA ASP A 68 -13.71 24.68 -12.05
C ASP A 68 -12.54 24.50 -11.06
N ARG A 69 -11.45 25.25 -11.26
CA ARG A 69 -10.24 25.18 -10.43
C ARG A 69 -10.49 25.37 -8.94
N GLN A 70 -11.62 25.95 -8.57
CA GLN A 70 -11.99 26.22 -7.18
C GLN A 70 -13.08 25.31 -6.61
N SER A 71 -13.58 24.34 -7.39
CA SER A 71 -14.63 23.42 -6.92
C SER A 71 -14.28 22.59 -5.68
N ASP A 72 -13.00 22.52 -5.33
CA ASP A 72 -12.54 21.78 -4.17
C ASP A 72 -12.44 22.64 -2.87
N ARG A 73 -12.84 23.89 -2.92
CA ARG A 73 -12.84 24.78 -1.74
C ARG A 73 -14.27 24.99 -1.26
N CYS A 74 -14.43 25.10 0.04
CA CYS A 74 -15.72 25.39 0.69
C CYS A 74 -16.36 26.74 0.31
N CYS A 75 -15.70 27.53 -0.53
CA CYS A 75 -16.23 28.79 -1.07
C CYS A 75 -16.57 28.60 -2.54
N GLU A 76 -17.84 28.73 -2.90
CA GLU A 76 -18.33 28.72 -4.26
C GLU A 76 -17.95 30.02 -4.98
N VAL A 77 -16.69 30.16 -5.35
CA VAL A 77 -16.26 31.24 -6.25
C VAL A 77 -16.15 30.65 -7.65
N PHE A 78 -17.11 30.95 -8.48
CA PHE A 78 -17.09 30.60 -9.91
C PHE A 78 -16.03 31.46 -10.62
N THR A 79 -14.91 30.83 -10.94
CA THR A 79 -13.90 31.42 -11.81
C THR A 79 -13.98 30.73 -13.16
N ASP A 80 -13.86 31.49 -14.26
CA ASP A 80 -13.79 30.90 -15.62
C ASP A 80 -12.53 30.05 -15.86
N CYS A 81 -11.75 29.76 -14.81
CA CYS A 81 -10.55 28.97 -14.87
C CYS A 81 -10.88 27.47 -14.74
N LYS A 82 -11.19 26.85 -15.85
CA LYS A 82 -11.42 25.42 -15.93
C LYS A 82 -10.10 24.63 -16.03
N ILE A 83 -10.02 23.50 -15.34
CA ILE A 83 -8.91 22.57 -15.40
C ILE A 83 -9.42 21.16 -15.68
N LEU A 84 -8.64 20.36 -16.40
CA LEU A 84 -8.93 18.94 -16.57
C LEU A 84 -8.55 18.18 -15.30
N ARG A 85 -9.47 17.39 -14.77
CA ARG A 85 -9.28 16.56 -13.60
C ARG A 85 -9.83 15.16 -13.86
N SER A 86 -9.21 14.14 -13.25
CA SER A 86 -9.80 12.80 -13.26
C SER A 86 -11.20 12.83 -12.63
N LYS A 87 -12.14 12.13 -13.24
CA LYS A 87 -13.52 12.05 -12.77
C LYS A 87 -13.61 11.28 -11.44
N TYR A 88 -12.81 10.24 -11.30
CA TYR A 88 -12.71 9.40 -10.10
C TYR A 88 -11.35 9.59 -9.43
N THR A 89 -11.30 9.27 -8.14
CA THR A 89 -10.06 9.26 -7.37
C THR A 89 -9.15 8.15 -7.88
N ILE A 90 -7.87 8.44 -7.95
CA ILE A 90 -6.83 7.48 -8.34
C ILE A 90 -6.38 6.74 -7.08
N PRO A 91 -6.15 5.43 -7.14
CA PRO A 91 -5.58 4.66 -6.05
C PRO A 91 -4.27 5.29 -5.56
N ASN A 92 -3.98 5.15 -4.25
CA ASN A 92 -2.78 5.71 -3.68
C ASN A 92 -1.53 5.10 -4.31
N ALA A 93 -0.73 5.92 -4.98
CA ALA A 93 0.60 5.52 -5.42
C ALA A 93 1.56 5.52 -4.23
N ILE A 94 2.52 4.58 -4.22
CA ILE A 94 3.53 4.51 -3.17
C ILE A 94 4.32 5.82 -3.15
N GLU A 95 4.37 6.46 -1.97
CA GLU A 95 5.14 7.67 -1.75
C GLU A 95 6.58 7.33 -1.39
N LEU A 96 7.50 8.01 -2.04
CA LEU A 96 8.92 8.07 -1.72
C LEU A 96 9.22 9.34 -0.91
N ASN A 97 10.48 9.59 -0.60
CA ASN A 97 10.88 10.75 0.20
C ASN A 97 10.45 12.10 -0.39
N HIS A 98 10.37 12.20 -1.72
CA HIS A 98 10.08 13.46 -2.41
C HIS A 98 9.09 13.33 -3.57
N GLU A 99 8.70 12.12 -3.94
CA GLU A 99 7.84 11.89 -5.11
C GLU A 99 6.96 10.66 -4.94
N LYS A 100 5.90 10.56 -5.73
CA LYS A 100 5.07 9.36 -5.87
C LYS A 100 5.60 8.51 -7.02
N ILE A 101 5.53 7.19 -6.88
CA ILE A 101 5.99 6.27 -7.93
C ILE A 101 4.94 6.21 -9.06
N ILE A 102 4.95 7.23 -9.90
CA ILE A 102 4.23 7.25 -11.17
C ILE A 102 5.27 7.25 -12.28
N THR A 103 5.32 6.16 -13.04
CA THR A 103 6.34 5.94 -14.07
C THR A 103 5.98 6.62 -15.37
N ARG A 104 4.70 6.65 -15.71
CA ARG A 104 4.24 7.24 -16.97
C ARG A 104 2.78 7.70 -16.86
N ILE A 105 2.51 8.86 -17.45
CA ILE A 105 1.17 9.33 -17.77
C ILE A 105 1.15 9.63 -19.26
N SER A 106 0.20 9.08 -19.99
CA SER A 106 0.07 9.32 -21.42
C SER A 106 -1.40 9.36 -21.83
N PRO A 107 -1.74 10.01 -22.96
CA PRO A 107 -3.02 9.73 -23.60
C PRO A 107 -3.19 8.22 -23.82
N VAL A 108 -4.44 7.77 -23.97
CA VAL A 108 -4.74 6.34 -24.15
C VAL A 108 -4.03 5.76 -25.38
N ASP A 109 -3.76 6.57 -26.38
CA ASP A 109 -2.88 6.19 -27.47
C ASP A 109 -1.44 6.01 -26.97
N PHE A 110 -0.99 4.76 -26.92
CA PHE A 110 0.34 4.39 -26.43
C PHE A 110 1.49 5.07 -27.19
N MET A 111 1.28 5.43 -28.44
CA MET A 111 2.29 6.09 -29.28
C MET A 111 2.42 7.60 -29.01
N SER A 112 1.52 8.15 -28.21
CA SER A 112 1.52 9.57 -27.89
C SER A 112 2.64 9.96 -26.92
N ILE A 113 3.02 11.23 -26.97
CA ILE A 113 4.05 11.81 -26.09
C ILE A 113 3.57 11.72 -24.63
N PRO A 114 4.38 11.21 -23.71
CA PRO A 114 4.02 11.16 -22.32
C PRO A 114 3.79 12.56 -21.74
N ILE A 115 2.82 12.66 -20.84
CA ILE A 115 2.53 13.86 -20.06
C ILE A 115 3.52 13.92 -18.91
N TYR A 116 4.18 15.05 -18.73
CA TYR A 116 5.17 15.18 -17.65
C TYR A 116 4.48 15.23 -16.29
N PHE A 117 4.83 14.29 -15.41
CA PHE A 117 4.38 14.27 -14.04
C PHE A 117 5.25 15.17 -13.17
N MET A 118 4.63 16.03 -12.37
CA MET A 118 5.32 17.02 -11.54
C MET A 118 4.61 17.22 -10.21
N ASP A 119 5.31 17.86 -9.27
CA ASP A 119 4.71 18.30 -8.02
C ASP A 119 3.78 19.49 -8.22
N TYR A 120 2.81 19.63 -7.33
CA TYR A 120 1.83 20.71 -7.36
C TYR A 120 2.47 22.10 -7.42
N ASP A 121 3.56 22.33 -6.68
CA ASP A 121 4.24 23.62 -6.63
C ASP A 121 4.88 24.01 -7.96
N HIS A 122 5.39 23.03 -8.70
CA HIS A 122 5.93 23.23 -10.05
C HIS A 122 4.85 23.43 -11.10
N ALA A 123 3.67 22.85 -10.88
CA ALA A 123 2.56 22.94 -11.81
C ALA A 123 2.06 24.38 -12.04
N ILE A 124 2.23 25.27 -11.05
CA ILE A 124 1.83 26.69 -11.13
C ILE A 124 2.63 27.42 -12.23
N TYR A 125 3.89 27.06 -12.39
CA TYR A 125 4.81 27.69 -13.35
C TYR A 125 4.81 26.98 -14.70
N TYR A 126 4.22 25.79 -14.80
CA TYR A 126 4.23 24.99 -16.02
C TYR A 126 3.27 25.58 -17.06
N GLY A 127 3.69 25.55 -18.32
CA GLY A 127 2.90 26.10 -19.43
C GLY A 127 3.04 27.61 -19.65
N ASN A 128 3.63 28.35 -18.71
CA ASN A 128 3.87 29.79 -18.84
C ASN A 128 5.27 30.12 -19.41
N GLY A 129 6.12 29.11 -19.56
CA GLY A 129 7.47 29.28 -20.10
C GLY A 129 7.49 29.42 -21.62
N ARG A 130 8.44 30.20 -22.15
CA ARG A 130 8.62 30.46 -23.59
C ARG A 130 8.77 29.17 -24.42
N TYR A 131 9.31 28.11 -23.83
CA TYR A 131 9.61 26.85 -24.53
C TYR A 131 8.62 25.72 -24.24
N ASN A 132 7.74 25.86 -23.23
CA ASN A 132 6.82 24.82 -22.78
C ASN A 132 5.36 25.09 -23.14
N THR A 133 5.11 25.94 -24.11
CA THR A 133 3.76 26.40 -24.46
C THR A 133 2.84 25.29 -24.99
N LYS A 134 3.42 24.18 -25.49
CA LYS A 134 2.65 23.04 -26.04
C LYS A 134 2.72 21.79 -25.17
N ALA A 135 3.51 21.81 -24.11
CA ALA A 135 3.68 20.65 -23.26
C ALA A 135 2.50 20.52 -22.28
N LEU A 136 2.05 19.29 -22.09
CA LEU A 136 1.08 18.92 -21.05
C LEU A 136 1.83 18.50 -19.80
N GLY A 137 1.37 18.99 -18.66
CA GLY A 137 1.86 18.57 -17.36
C GLY A 137 0.75 17.94 -16.54
N ALA A 138 1.10 17.06 -15.61
CA ALA A 138 0.16 16.44 -14.72
C ALA A 138 0.67 16.50 -13.28
N PHE A 139 -0.24 16.65 -12.32
CA PHE A 139 0.05 16.55 -10.90
C PHE A 139 -1.10 15.85 -10.16
N LEU A 140 -0.81 15.30 -9.00
CA LEU A 140 -1.80 14.70 -8.11
C LEU A 140 -2.10 15.63 -6.94
N LYS A 141 -3.39 15.80 -6.63
CA LYS A 141 -3.85 16.49 -5.43
C LYS A 141 -5.13 15.82 -4.93
N ASN A 142 -5.17 15.49 -3.64
CA ASN A 142 -6.31 14.80 -3.03
C ASN A 142 -6.73 13.53 -3.79
N ASN A 143 -5.76 12.78 -4.28
CA ASN A 143 -5.94 11.57 -5.11
C ASN A 143 -6.68 11.80 -6.44
N TYR A 144 -6.74 13.03 -6.92
CA TYR A 144 -7.20 13.33 -8.27
C TYR A 144 -6.02 13.73 -9.14
N LEU A 145 -6.03 13.25 -10.37
CA LEU A 145 -5.09 13.71 -11.40
C LEU A 145 -5.59 14.99 -12.02
N TYR A 146 -4.74 16.00 -12.06
CA TYR A 146 -4.98 17.26 -12.74
C TYR A 146 -4.03 17.38 -13.91
N ILE A 147 -4.55 17.85 -15.06
CA ILE A 147 -3.76 18.12 -16.26
C ILE A 147 -3.62 19.62 -16.44
N VAL A 148 -2.38 20.08 -16.47
CA VAL A 148 -2.03 21.49 -16.71
C VAL A 148 -1.69 21.68 -18.18
N TYR A 149 -2.29 22.68 -18.77
CA TYR A 149 -2.05 23.08 -20.17
C TYR A 149 -2.02 24.61 -20.29
N ASN A 150 -1.37 25.10 -21.33
CA ASN A 150 -1.38 26.54 -21.62
C ASN A 150 -2.74 26.96 -22.19
N LYS A 151 -3.25 28.12 -21.76
CA LYS A 151 -4.56 28.67 -22.13
C LYS A 151 -4.81 28.76 -23.63
N GLY A 152 -3.76 28.78 -24.49
CA GLY A 152 -3.87 28.82 -25.93
C GLY A 152 -4.07 27.48 -26.64
N ASN A 153 -3.80 26.37 -25.96
CA ASN A 153 -3.78 25.00 -26.53
C ASN A 153 -4.73 24.05 -25.80
N TYR A 154 -5.96 24.52 -25.58
CA TYR A 154 -7.00 23.67 -25.00
C TYR A 154 -7.31 22.51 -25.94
N ASN A 155 -6.76 21.33 -25.60
CA ASN A 155 -7.04 20.11 -26.35
C ASN A 155 -8.34 19.50 -25.81
N LYS A 156 -9.47 19.93 -26.37
CA LYS A 156 -10.81 19.37 -26.08
C LYS A 156 -10.90 17.85 -26.30
N LEU A 157 -9.85 17.26 -26.90
CA LEU A 157 -9.79 15.87 -27.30
C LEU A 157 -9.17 14.94 -26.23
N LEU A 158 -8.61 15.49 -25.13
CA LEU A 158 -8.06 14.65 -24.08
C LEU A 158 -9.16 14.26 -23.10
N GLU A 159 -9.88 13.19 -23.42
CA GLU A 159 -10.96 12.65 -22.59
C GLU A 159 -10.46 11.59 -21.64
N TYR A 160 -9.43 10.85 -22.03
CA TYR A 160 -8.88 9.72 -21.28
C TYR A 160 -7.36 9.74 -21.26
N VAL A 161 -6.80 9.33 -20.13
CA VAL A 161 -5.36 9.12 -19.96
C VAL A 161 -5.09 7.75 -19.37
N ASN A 162 -3.91 7.22 -19.68
CA ASN A 162 -3.36 6.02 -19.07
C ASN A 162 -2.35 6.44 -18.00
N ILE A 163 -2.39 5.80 -16.84
CA ILE A 163 -1.45 6.02 -15.73
C ILE A 163 -0.76 4.71 -15.41
N GLN A 164 0.56 4.70 -15.49
CA GLN A 164 1.39 3.59 -15.04
C GLN A 164 2.14 3.98 -13.78
N GLY A 165 2.08 3.12 -12.78
CA GLY A 165 2.73 3.39 -11.50
C GLY A 165 2.70 2.20 -10.56
N VAL A 166 3.18 2.41 -9.36
CA VAL A 166 3.16 1.40 -8.31
C VAL A 166 2.25 1.88 -7.19
N PHE A 167 1.17 1.12 -6.95
CA PHE A 167 0.14 1.50 -5.99
C PHE A 167 0.29 0.76 -4.66
N GLU A 168 -0.15 1.39 -3.58
CA GLU A 168 -0.07 0.82 -2.22
C GLU A 168 -0.93 -0.43 -2.10
N ASP A 169 -2.18 -0.36 -2.54
CA ASP A 169 -3.05 -1.53 -2.67
C ASP A 169 -3.20 -1.93 -4.14
N PRO A 170 -2.52 -2.98 -4.59
CA PRO A 170 -2.64 -3.49 -5.95
C PRO A 170 -4.04 -3.92 -6.34
N THR A 171 -4.84 -4.35 -5.35
CA THR A 171 -6.20 -4.82 -5.60
C THR A 171 -7.16 -3.65 -5.87
N GLU A 172 -6.91 -2.49 -5.24
CA GLU A 172 -7.64 -1.27 -5.54
C GLU A 172 -7.32 -0.76 -6.95
N ALA A 173 -6.04 -0.80 -7.34
CA ALA A 173 -5.61 -0.45 -8.69
C ALA A 173 -6.23 -1.38 -9.74
N ALA A 174 -6.26 -2.69 -9.49
CA ALA A 174 -6.87 -3.66 -10.39
C ALA A 174 -8.40 -3.53 -10.50
N LYS A 175 -9.05 -2.99 -9.48
CA LYS A 175 -10.48 -2.67 -9.50
C LYS A 175 -10.82 -1.37 -10.23
N TYR A 176 -9.81 -0.63 -10.65
CA TYR A 176 -10.05 0.62 -11.35
C TYR A 176 -10.84 0.36 -12.64
N ILE A 177 -11.76 1.27 -12.96
CA ILE A 177 -12.75 1.07 -14.02
C ILE A 177 -12.08 0.97 -15.38
N ASN A 178 -12.38 -0.11 -16.10
CA ASN A 178 -11.94 -0.27 -17.49
C ASN A 178 -12.86 0.54 -18.42
N CYS A 179 -12.29 1.31 -19.36
CA CYS A 179 -13.03 2.13 -20.32
C CYS A 179 -14.04 1.34 -21.17
N ASN A 180 -13.70 0.10 -21.53
CA ASN A 180 -14.50 -0.68 -22.47
C ASN A 180 -15.69 -1.37 -21.80
N THR A 181 -15.51 -1.87 -20.58
CA THR A 181 -16.51 -2.68 -19.88
C THR A 181 -17.17 -1.96 -18.72
N GLN A 182 -16.60 -0.86 -18.25
CA GLN A 182 -16.98 -0.16 -17.03
C GLN A 182 -17.07 -1.06 -15.78
N GLN A 183 -16.45 -2.24 -15.85
CA GLN A 183 -16.39 -3.21 -14.76
C GLN A 183 -14.97 -3.31 -14.20
N PRO A 184 -14.84 -3.43 -12.89
CA PRO A 184 -13.55 -3.69 -12.28
C PRO A 184 -13.10 -5.11 -12.65
N CYS A 185 -11.88 -5.22 -13.15
CA CYS A 185 -11.24 -6.51 -13.42
C CYS A 185 -10.32 -6.86 -12.25
N PHE A 186 -10.84 -7.52 -11.24
CA PHE A 186 -10.03 -8.05 -10.15
C PHE A 186 -10.51 -9.44 -9.75
N ASP A 187 -9.62 -10.41 -9.84
CA ASP A 187 -9.77 -11.73 -9.25
C ASP A 187 -8.63 -11.98 -8.25
N TRP A 188 -8.93 -12.69 -7.15
CA TRP A 188 -7.93 -13.09 -6.15
C TRP A 188 -6.89 -14.08 -6.72
N ASP A 189 -7.24 -14.76 -7.81
CA ASP A 189 -6.37 -15.69 -8.52
C ASP A 189 -5.56 -15.01 -9.62
N ASP A 190 -5.82 -13.74 -9.88
CA ASP A 190 -5.01 -12.96 -10.80
C ASP A 190 -3.58 -12.74 -10.27
N ARG A 191 -2.69 -12.46 -11.21
CA ARG A 191 -1.29 -12.17 -10.91
C ARG A 191 -1.18 -10.97 -9.97
N TYR A 192 -0.57 -11.18 -8.81
CA TYR A 192 -0.22 -10.10 -7.91
C TYR A 192 1.10 -9.43 -8.33
N PRO A 193 1.20 -8.09 -8.36
CA PRO A 193 2.37 -7.35 -8.85
C PRO A 193 3.52 -7.36 -7.83
N ILE A 194 4.17 -8.49 -7.74
CA ILE A 194 5.35 -8.73 -6.89
C ILE A 194 6.30 -9.70 -7.58
N ASN A 195 7.59 -9.52 -7.37
CA ASN A 195 8.59 -10.47 -7.83
C ASN A 195 8.66 -11.69 -6.91
N ALA A 196 8.87 -12.87 -7.48
CA ALA A 196 8.96 -14.12 -6.73
C ALA A 196 10.04 -14.08 -5.64
N TRP A 197 11.21 -13.50 -5.95
CA TRP A 197 12.29 -13.35 -4.97
C TRP A 197 11.91 -12.41 -3.82
N MET A 198 11.25 -11.29 -4.13
CA MET A 198 10.77 -10.33 -3.13
C MET A 198 9.76 -10.98 -2.19
N TRP A 199 8.83 -11.75 -2.74
CA TRP A 199 7.86 -12.50 -1.94
C TRP A 199 8.54 -13.47 -0.99
N GLN A 200 9.37 -14.40 -1.53
CA GLN A 200 9.95 -15.48 -0.74
C GLN A 200 10.97 -14.99 0.30
N SER A 201 11.81 -14.02 -0.08
CA SER A 201 12.95 -13.62 0.76
C SER A 201 12.65 -12.47 1.71
N LEU A 202 11.66 -11.62 1.40
CA LEU A 202 11.46 -10.36 2.10
C LEU A 202 10.06 -10.23 2.69
N VAL A 203 9.03 -10.27 1.87
CA VAL A 203 7.65 -9.97 2.28
C VAL A 203 7.07 -11.10 3.13
N LYS A 204 7.17 -12.34 2.67
CA LYS A 204 6.64 -13.52 3.39
C LYS A 204 7.22 -13.66 4.79
N PRO A 205 8.55 -13.63 5.01
CA PRO A 205 9.11 -13.69 6.36
C PRO A 205 8.68 -12.54 7.26
N ALA A 206 8.55 -11.33 6.73
CA ALA A 206 8.10 -10.16 7.49
C ALA A 206 6.65 -10.31 7.96
N VAL A 207 5.74 -10.71 7.06
CA VAL A 207 4.33 -11.00 7.38
C VAL A 207 4.21 -12.11 8.43
N LEU A 208 4.95 -13.20 8.26
CA LEU A 208 4.95 -14.31 9.24
C LEU A 208 5.44 -13.87 10.61
N ASN A 209 6.50 -13.06 10.67
CA ASN A 209 7.03 -12.55 11.93
C ASN A 209 6.01 -11.65 12.65
N GLU A 210 5.34 -10.76 11.91
CA GLU A 210 4.32 -9.88 12.48
C GLU A 210 3.10 -10.67 13.00
N LEU A 211 2.64 -11.66 12.23
CA LEU A 211 1.53 -12.53 12.64
C LEU A 211 1.89 -13.39 13.85
N ARG A 212 3.11 -13.91 13.93
CA ARG A 212 3.58 -14.66 15.11
C ARG A 212 3.65 -13.78 16.35
N THR A 213 4.15 -12.56 16.21
CA THR A 213 4.20 -11.59 17.32
C THR A 213 2.80 -11.26 17.83
N LYS A 214 1.86 -10.97 16.94
CA LYS A 214 0.46 -10.70 17.30
C LYS A 214 -0.20 -11.91 17.99
N ARG A 215 0.09 -13.12 17.53
CA ARG A 215 -0.45 -14.36 18.12
C ARG A 215 0.10 -14.64 19.49
N THR A 216 1.39 -14.39 19.75
CA THR A 216 1.99 -14.53 21.10
C THR A 216 1.40 -13.55 22.08
N LEU A 217 1.22 -12.30 21.70
CA LEU A 217 0.55 -11.30 22.54
C LEU A 217 -0.89 -11.70 22.89
N TYR A 218 -1.63 -12.23 21.93
CA TYR A 218 -3.01 -12.71 22.18
C TYR A 218 -3.06 -13.94 23.10
N ARG A 219 -2.04 -14.79 23.06
CA ARG A 219 -1.95 -15.97 23.93
C ARG A 219 -1.57 -15.61 25.36
N ASP A 220 -0.72 -14.59 25.54
CA ASP A 220 -0.35 -14.09 26.86
C ASP A 220 -1.52 -13.43 27.60
N GLU A 221 -2.34 -12.66 26.92
CA GLU A 221 -3.52 -12.04 27.54
C GLU A 221 -4.53 -13.10 28.03
N ASN A 222 -4.63 -14.22 27.36
CA ASN A 222 -5.58 -15.28 27.72
C ASN A 222 -4.99 -16.30 28.73
N ASN A 223 -3.68 -16.33 28.89
CA ASN A 223 -3.00 -17.28 29.77
C ASN A 223 -2.68 -16.70 31.16
N ASN A 224 -3.12 -15.49 31.43
CA ASN A 224 -2.69 -14.67 32.56
C ASN A 224 -3.24 -15.09 33.93
N SER A 225 -3.85 -16.26 34.08
CA SER A 225 -4.43 -16.58 35.38
C SER A 225 -3.91 -17.86 36.04
N LYS A 226 -3.09 -18.64 35.35
CA LYS A 226 -2.72 -19.99 35.90
C LYS A 226 -1.25 -20.34 35.90
N ASP A 227 -0.39 -19.64 35.20
CA ASP A 227 0.98 -20.03 35.04
C ASP A 227 1.96 -19.30 35.96
N ASP A 228 1.55 -18.24 36.61
CA ASP A 228 2.38 -17.48 37.54
C ASP A 228 2.45 -18.10 38.95
N ALA A 229 1.65 -19.07 39.20
CA ALA A 229 1.80 -19.87 40.41
C ALA A 229 2.71 -21.06 40.12
N ILE A 230 3.99 -20.93 40.38
CA ILE A 230 4.84 -22.04 40.65
C ILE A 230 4.75 -22.31 42.17
N PRO A 231 3.74 -23.04 42.64
CA PRO A 231 3.57 -23.28 44.07
C PRO A 231 4.65 -24.25 44.62
N SER A 232 5.35 -24.93 43.72
CA SER A 232 6.35 -25.94 44.11
C SER A 232 7.66 -25.35 44.63
N VAL A 233 8.03 -24.12 44.25
CA VAL A 233 9.30 -23.54 44.73
C VAL A 233 9.12 -22.86 46.09
N ALA A 234 7.97 -22.26 46.36
CA ALA A 234 7.67 -21.66 47.66
C ALA A 234 7.48 -22.72 48.78
N ALA A 235 6.96 -23.90 48.45
CA ALA A 235 6.77 -24.97 49.40
C ALA A 235 8.09 -25.62 49.85
N ASN A 236 9.11 -25.61 49.00
CA ASN A 236 10.42 -26.17 49.36
C ASN A 236 11.30 -25.26 50.24
N PHE A 237 11.03 -23.96 50.25
CA PHE A 237 11.79 -23.02 51.11
C PHE A 237 11.27 -22.94 52.55
N THR A 238 10.02 -23.34 52.79
CA THR A 238 9.43 -23.33 54.14
C THR A 238 9.74 -24.61 54.96
N GLN A 239 10.23 -25.69 54.35
CA GLN A 239 10.59 -26.91 55.06
C GLN A 239 12.07 -27.01 55.50
N ALA A 240 12.93 -26.11 55.10
CA ALA A 240 14.36 -26.13 55.46
C ALA A 240 14.73 -25.32 56.72
N GLY A 241 13.73 -24.81 57.47
CA GLY A 241 13.97 -23.84 58.54
C GLY A 241 13.53 -24.25 59.95
N THR A 242 13.12 -25.49 60.20
CA THR A 242 12.80 -25.94 61.57
C THR A 242 13.53 -27.22 61.94
N ASP A 243 14.75 -27.05 62.31
CA ASP A 243 15.47 -28.07 63.08
C ASP A 243 15.42 -27.63 64.57
N PRO A 244 14.67 -28.31 65.42
CA PRO A 244 14.65 -28.00 66.86
C PRO A 244 15.92 -28.58 67.50
N GLY A 245 16.79 -27.63 67.88
CA GLY A 245 17.98 -27.93 68.66
C GLY A 245 17.71 -28.81 69.89
N GLN A 246 18.25 -29.98 69.87
CA GLN A 246 18.30 -30.85 71.05
C GLN A 246 19.18 -30.23 72.13
N GLY A 247 18.56 -29.85 73.20
CA GLY A 247 19.23 -29.48 74.44
C GLY A 247 20.00 -30.66 75.02
N ARG A 248 21.27 -30.48 75.21
CA ARG A 248 22.16 -31.37 75.92
C ARG A 248 22.21 -30.93 77.36
N GLN A 249 21.55 -31.66 78.19
CA GLN A 249 21.83 -31.64 79.67
C GLN A 249 23.07 -32.41 79.95
N GLN A 250 24.00 -31.81 80.72
CA GLN A 250 25.04 -32.51 81.45
C GLN A 250 24.76 -32.38 82.93
N GLY A 251 24.74 -33.52 83.51
CA GLY A 251 24.95 -33.65 84.95
C GLY A 251 26.45 -33.85 85.29
#